data_baa82d8f1ebd8f9b77601e6d693a50c6
#
_entry.id   baa82d8f1ebd8f9b77601e6d693a50c6
#
_cell.length_a   1.000
_cell.length_b   1.000
_cell.length_c   1.000
_cell.angle_alpha   90.00
_cell.angle_beta   90.00
_cell.angle_gamma   90.00
#
_symmetry.space_group_name_H-M   'P 1'
#
loop_
_entity.id
_entity.type
_entity.pdbx_description
1 polymer ?
#
loop_
_entity_poly.entity_id
_entity_poly.type
_entity_poly.pdbx_seq_one_letter_code
_entity_poly.pdbx_strand_id
1 'polypeptide(L)'
;MDNTPERGAALLDRLAAAASRHDLDALVGCFAPDYRNETPAHPAQGFTGRDQVRRNWEQIFAFIPDITARVLRSCRDANVVWSEWDMTGTRRDGAAAHMAGVIVFGMRDGLFSWARFYLEPVQAGGADVNQAVRQHVGAGPEPGPGW
;
A
#
# COMPACT_ATOMS: atom_id res chain seq x y z
N MET A 1 -7.33 -21.47 -18.15
CA MET A 1 -7.18 -20.50 -17.07
C MET A 1 -7.34 -19.11 -17.61
N ASP A 2 -8.30 -18.41 -17.09
CA ASP A 2 -8.67 -17.11 -17.62
C ASP A 2 -7.70 -16.04 -17.08
N ASN A 3 -6.94 -15.41 -17.97
CA ASN A 3 -5.95 -14.39 -17.67
C ASN A 3 -6.43 -13.01 -18.12
N THR A 4 -7.75 -12.78 -18.07
CA THR A 4 -8.32 -11.52 -18.53
C THR A 4 -8.00 -10.36 -17.57
N PRO A 5 -7.95 -9.12 -18.08
CA PRO A 5 -7.77 -7.93 -17.22
C PRO A 5 -8.81 -7.83 -16.11
N GLU A 6 -10.03 -8.32 -16.35
CA GLU A 6 -11.11 -8.30 -15.37
C GLU A 6 -10.78 -9.11 -14.11
N ARG A 7 -10.01 -10.20 -14.22
CA ARG A 7 -9.64 -11.00 -13.06
C ARG A 7 -8.72 -10.25 -12.11
N GLY A 8 -7.76 -9.53 -12.63
CA GLY A 8 -6.88 -8.68 -11.82
C GLY A 8 -7.68 -7.60 -11.11
N ALA A 9 -8.54 -6.90 -11.84
CA ALA A 9 -9.39 -5.87 -11.28
C ALA A 9 -10.37 -6.46 -10.25
N ALA A 10 -10.94 -7.63 -10.50
CA ALA A 10 -11.86 -8.27 -9.56
C ALA A 10 -11.17 -8.61 -8.23
N LEU A 11 -9.93 -9.11 -8.26
CA LEU A 11 -9.19 -9.43 -7.05
C LEU A 11 -8.82 -8.16 -6.28
N LEU A 12 -8.43 -7.08 -6.98
CA LEU A 12 -8.18 -5.77 -6.36
C LEU A 12 -9.45 -5.24 -5.69
N ASP A 13 -10.58 -5.33 -6.38
CA ASP A 13 -11.87 -4.87 -5.83
C ASP A 13 -12.26 -5.66 -4.58
N ARG A 14 -12.03 -6.96 -4.58
CA ARG A 14 -12.27 -7.81 -3.41
C ARG A 14 -11.37 -7.41 -2.24
N LEU A 15 -10.09 -7.14 -2.51
CA LEU A 15 -9.15 -6.70 -1.49
C LEU A 15 -9.57 -5.36 -0.89
N ALA A 16 -9.86 -4.38 -1.73
CA ALA A 16 -10.28 -3.05 -1.29
C ALA A 16 -11.59 -3.10 -0.50
N ALA A 17 -12.56 -3.89 -0.97
CA ALA A 17 -13.84 -4.06 -0.28
C ALA A 17 -13.67 -4.75 1.07
N ALA A 18 -12.84 -5.80 1.15
CA ALA A 18 -12.60 -6.50 2.40
C ALA A 18 -11.91 -5.59 3.42
N ALA A 19 -10.93 -4.80 2.98
CA ALA A 19 -10.26 -3.82 3.84
C ALA A 19 -11.26 -2.78 4.37
N SER A 20 -12.11 -2.24 3.49
CA SER A 20 -13.05 -1.18 3.85
C SER A 20 -14.19 -1.65 4.76
N ARG A 21 -14.64 -2.91 4.63
CA ARG A 21 -15.65 -3.47 5.53
C ARG A 21 -15.08 -4.24 6.70
N HIS A 22 -13.74 -4.24 6.85
CA HIS A 22 -12.99 -4.88 7.94
C HIS A 22 -13.23 -6.40 8.00
N ASP A 23 -13.30 -7.04 6.85
CA ASP A 23 -13.44 -8.49 6.73
C ASP A 23 -12.05 -9.11 6.60
N LEU A 24 -11.45 -9.44 7.73
CA LEU A 24 -10.08 -9.93 7.79
C LEU A 24 -9.89 -11.24 7.03
N ASP A 25 -10.83 -12.18 7.17
CA ASP A 25 -10.74 -13.47 6.49
C ASP A 25 -10.82 -13.31 4.96
N ALA A 26 -11.73 -12.48 4.48
CA ALA A 26 -11.85 -12.20 3.04
C ALA A 26 -10.58 -11.50 2.52
N LEU A 27 -10.03 -10.57 3.30
CA LEU A 27 -8.79 -9.87 2.95
C LEU A 27 -7.63 -10.85 2.81
N VAL A 28 -7.39 -11.65 3.84
CA VAL A 28 -6.29 -12.63 3.86
C VAL A 28 -6.48 -13.67 2.74
N GLY A 29 -7.71 -14.02 2.44
CA GLY A 29 -8.05 -14.95 1.35
C GLY A 29 -7.67 -14.47 -0.05
N CYS A 30 -7.32 -13.21 -0.23
CA CYS A 30 -6.79 -12.70 -1.50
C CYS A 30 -5.34 -13.08 -1.75
N PHE A 31 -4.63 -13.57 -0.73
CA PHE A 31 -3.19 -13.81 -0.78
C PHE A 31 -2.88 -15.30 -0.77
N ALA A 32 -1.82 -15.67 -1.51
CA ALA A 32 -1.30 -17.03 -1.49
C ALA A 32 -0.68 -17.35 -0.12
N PRO A 33 -0.69 -18.63 0.30
CA PRO A 33 -0.06 -19.02 1.58
C PRO A 33 1.41 -18.61 1.69
N ASP A 34 2.15 -18.68 0.57
CA ASP A 34 3.56 -18.34 0.48
C ASP A 34 3.81 -16.90 -0.05
N TYR A 35 2.82 -16.03 0.11
CA TYR A 35 2.89 -14.64 -0.33
C TYR A 35 4.18 -13.96 0.12
N ARG A 36 4.78 -13.18 -0.79
CA ARG A 36 5.99 -12.42 -0.52
C ARG A 36 5.72 -10.93 -0.66
N ASN A 37 6.00 -10.19 0.41
CA ASN A 37 5.83 -8.73 0.43
C ASN A 37 7.19 -8.05 0.39
N GLU A 38 7.37 -7.14 -0.55
CA GLU A 38 8.56 -6.31 -0.65
C GLU A 38 8.19 -4.83 -0.49
N THR A 39 9.05 -4.10 0.19
CA THR A 39 8.93 -2.65 0.37
C THR A 39 10.23 -2.03 -0.08
N PRO A 40 10.43 -1.78 -1.39
CA PRO A 40 11.76 -1.44 -1.92
C PRO A 40 12.40 -0.20 -1.30
N ALA A 41 11.59 0.79 -0.89
CA ALA A 41 12.09 1.98 -0.21
C ALA A 41 12.43 1.72 1.27
N HIS A 42 11.94 0.60 1.84
CA HIS A 42 12.14 0.20 3.23
C HIS A 42 12.36 -1.31 3.30
N PRO A 43 13.49 -1.82 2.79
CA PRO A 43 13.66 -3.27 2.59
C PRO A 43 13.57 -4.11 3.86
N ALA A 44 13.86 -3.52 5.02
CA ALA A 44 13.73 -4.23 6.30
C ALA A 44 12.27 -4.56 6.66
N GLN A 45 11.29 -3.95 5.99
CA GLN A 45 9.85 -4.19 6.24
C GLN A 45 9.28 -5.31 5.38
N GLY A 46 10.09 -5.92 4.52
CA GLY A 46 9.67 -7.07 3.72
C GLY A 46 9.39 -8.29 4.58
N PHE A 47 8.50 -9.17 4.09
CA PHE A 47 8.16 -10.39 4.81
C PHE A 47 7.62 -11.45 3.85
N THR A 48 7.45 -12.67 4.35
CA THR A 48 6.88 -13.80 3.61
C THR A 48 5.74 -14.41 4.44
N GLY A 49 4.72 -14.89 3.74
CA GLY A 49 3.60 -15.60 4.32
C GLY A 49 2.39 -14.71 4.59
N ARG A 50 1.20 -15.27 4.31
CA ARG A 50 -0.05 -14.55 4.52
C ARG A 50 -0.42 -14.39 6.01
N ASP A 51 0.22 -15.17 6.91
CA ASP A 51 0.00 -14.98 8.34
C ASP A 51 0.44 -13.59 8.81
N GLN A 52 1.51 -13.05 8.21
CA GLN A 52 1.93 -11.69 8.51
C GLN A 52 0.96 -10.65 7.94
N VAL A 53 0.36 -10.93 6.79
CA VAL A 53 -0.72 -10.07 6.25
C VAL A 53 -1.85 -9.97 7.27
N ARG A 54 -2.25 -11.10 7.87
CA ARG A 54 -3.29 -11.13 8.90
C ARG A 54 -2.90 -10.28 10.11
N ARG A 55 -1.69 -10.48 10.63
CA ARG A 55 -1.21 -9.72 11.79
C ARG A 55 -1.16 -8.23 11.51
N ASN A 56 -0.72 -7.84 10.32
CA ASN A 56 -0.67 -6.43 9.94
C ASN A 56 -2.06 -5.81 9.92
N TRP A 57 -3.02 -6.47 9.31
CA TRP A 57 -4.37 -5.91 9.18
C TRP A 57 -5.18 -6.00 10.46
N GLU A 58 -4.90 -6.97 11.33
CA GLU A 58 -5.43 -6.96 12.70
C GLU A 58 -5.06 -5.68 13.43
N GLN A 59 -3.79 -5.28 13.33
CA GLN A 59 -3.30 -4.05 13.93
C GLN A 59 -3.92 -2.82 13.26
N ILE A 60 -3.99 -2.79 11.93
CA ILE A 60 -4.56 -1.67 11.20
C ILE A 60 -6.02 -1.47 11.60
N PHE A 61 -6.81 -2.54 11.63
CA PHE A 61 -8.22 -2.45 12.04
C PHE A 61 -8.37 -2.03 13.50
N ALA A 62 -7.44 -2.46 14.37
CA ALA A 62 -7.49 -2.08 15.77
C ALA A 62 -7.16 -0.61 15.99
N PHE A 63 -6.19 -0.06 15.26
CA PHE A 63 -5.71 1.31 15.47
C PHE A 63 -6.35 2.36 14.58
N ILE A 64 -6.95 1.94 13.46
CA ILE A 64 -7.70 2.81 12.54
C ILE A 64 -9.07 2.18 12.29
N PRO A 65 -9.99 2.28 13.26
CA PRO A 65 -11.25 1.50 13.22
C PRO A 65 -12.18 1.85 12.07
N ASP A 66 -11.98 3.00 11.43
CA ASP A 66 -12.80 3.47 10.31
C ASP A 66 -12.04 3.45 8.97
N ILE A 67 -10.94 2.70 8.86
CA ILE A 67 -10.14 2.69 7.64
C ILE A 67 -10.98 2.28 6.43
N THR A 68 -10.80 3.02 5.33
CA THR A 68 -11.33 2.67 4.02
C THR A 68 -10.18 2.65 3.02
N ALA A 69 -10.24 1.72 2.08
CA ALA A 69 -9.24 1.57 1.04
C ALA A 69 -9.91 1.71 -0.33
N ARG A 70 -9.30 2.45 -1.22
CA ARG A 70 -9.83 2.71 -2.54
C ARG A 70 -8.74 2.55 -3.58
N VAL A 71 -9.03 1.81 -4.65
CA VAL A 71 -8.17 1.73 -5.84
C VAL A 71 -8.60 2.85 -6.78
N LEU A 72 -7.69 3.78 -7.06
CA LEU A 72 -7.96 4.91 -7.93
C LEU A 72 -7.91 4.50 -9.40
N ARG A 73 -6.95 3.66 -9.75
CA ARG A 73 -6.79 3.12 -11.10
C ARG A 73 -5.89 1.90 -11.06
N SER A 74 -6.02 1.06 -12.08
CA SER A 74 -5.16 -0.12 -12.21
C SER A 74 -4.97 -0.49 -13.67
N CYS A 75 -3.89 -1.21 -13.94
CA CYS A 75 -3.67 -1.82 -15.23
C CYS A 75 -2.96 -3.14 -15.02
N ARG A 76 -3.00 -4.00 -16.03
CA ARG A 76 -2.44 -5.33 -15.94
C ARG A 76 -1.49 -5.58 -17.12
N ASP A 77 -0.35 -6.18 -16.80
CA ASP A 77 0.60 -6.70 -17.78
C ASP A 77 0.91 -8.15 -17.40
N ALA A 78 0.41 -9.10 -18.19
CA ALA A 78 0.51 -10.54 -17.91
C ALA A 78 0.01 -10.85 -16.48
N ASN A 79 0.89 -11.37 -15.61
CA ASN A 79 0.55 -11.71 -14.23
C ASN A 79 0.73 -10.56 -13.25
N VAL A 80 1.10 -9.38 -13.74
CA VAL A 80 1.44 -8.24 -12.89
C VAL A 80 0.31 -7.21 -12.97
N VAL A 81 -0.16 -6.79 -11.81
CA VAL A 81 -1.24 -5.79 -11.68
C VAL A 81 -0.64 -4.56 -11.01
N TRP A 82 -0.66 -3.44 -11.72
CA TRP A 82 -0.25 -2.13 -11.20
C TRP A 82 -1.48 -1.42 -10.67
N SER A 83 -1.42 -0.93 -9.44
CA SER A 83 -2.58 -0.31 -8.82
C SER A 83 -2.18 0.91 -8.01
N GLU A 84 -2.97 1.97 -8.14
CA GLU A 84 -2.81 3.18 -7.34
C GLU A 84 -3.89 3.20 -6.26
N TRP A 85 -3.48 3.42 -5.01
CA TRP A 85 -4.33 3.31 -3.83
C TRP A 85 -4.41 4.61 -3.05
N ASP A 86 -5.54 4.78 -2.40
CA ASP A 86 -5.77 5.83 -1.41
C ASP A 86 -6.49 5.20 -0.23
N MET A 87 -5.91 5.31 0.96
CA MET A 87 -6.49 4.78 2.19
C MET A 87 -6.61 5.89 3.20
N THR A 88 -7.79 6.02 3.79
CA THR A 88 -8.07 7.07 4.77
C THR A 88 -8.76 6.49 6.00
N GLY A 89 -8.61 7.16 7.11
CA GLY A 89 -9.26 6.80 8.35
C GLY A 89 -8.88 7.76 9.47
N THR A 90 -9.30 7.42 10.67
CA THR A 90 -8.99 8.17 11.87
C THR A 90 -8.36 7.24 12.89
N ARG A 91 -7.18 7.59 13.37
CA ARG A 91 -6.50 6.83 14.41
C ARG A 91 -7.25 6.96 15.74
N ARG A 92 -7.02 6.03 16.66
CA ARG A 92 -7.66 6.09 17.98
C ARG A 92 -7.33 7.35 18.76
N ASP A 93 -6.18 7.97 18.48
CA ASP A 93 -5.79 9.23 19.11
C ASP A 93 -6.45 10.47 18.46
N GLY A 94 -7.32 10.27 17.46
CA GLY A 94 -8.03 11.33 16.76
C GLY A 94 -7.27 11.91 15.57
N ALA A 95 -6.02 11.49 15.33
CA ALA A 95 -5.25 11.98 14.20
C ALA A 95 -5.75 11.35 12.90
N ALA A 96 -5.72 12.14 11.82
CA ALA A 96 -6.04 11.62 10.48
C ALA A 96 -4.97 10.61 10.04
N ALA A 97 -5.43 9.49 9.48
CA ALA A 97 -4.58 8.50 8.82
C ALA A 97 -4.83 8.59 7.32
N HIS A 98 -3.78 8.78 6.54
CA HIS A 98 -3.88 8.85 5.09
C HIS A 98 -2.64 8.22 4.47
N MET A 99 -2.86 7.21 3.63
CA MET A 99 -1.82 6.54 2.87
C MET A 99 -2.15 6.66 1.39
N ALA A 100 -1.15 6.91 0.58
CA ALA A 100 -1.32 7.00 -0.86
C ALA A 100 -0.10 6.42 -1.56
N GLY A 101 -0.30 5.86 -2.74
CA GLY A 101 0.79 5.35 -3.55
C GLY A 101 0.40 4.18 -4.42
N VAL A 102 1.41 3.43 -4.82
CA VAL A 102 1.28 2.35 -5.79
C VAL A 102 1.63 1.03 -5.14
N ILE A 103 0.85 0.01 -5.44
CA ILE A 103 1.18 -1.37 -5.12
C ILE A 103 1.21 -2.15 -6.43
N VAL A 104 2.32 -2.85 -6.65
CA VAL A 104 2.48 -3.75 -7.79
C VAL A 104 2.29 -5.16 -7.27
N PHE A 105 1.29 -5.86 -7.79
CA PHE A 105 0.98 -7.23 -7.38
C PHE A 105 1.34 -8.24 -8.46
N GLY A 106 1.89 -9.38 -8.06
CA GLY A 106 1.99 -10.55 -8.91
C GLY A 106 0.89 -11.54 -8.57
N MET A 107 0.29 -12.14 -9.60
CA MET A 107 -0.79 -13.11 -9.43
C MET A 107 -0.35 -14.51 -9.82
N ARG A 108 -0.83 -15.49 -9.07
CA ARG A 108 -0.66 -16.89 -9.36
C ARG A 108 -1.91 -17.63 -8.86
N ASP A 109 -2.51 -18.42 -9.74
CA ASP A 109 -3.70 -19.24 -9.42
C ASP A 109 -4.84 -18.41 -8.82
N GLY A 110 -5.05 -17.20 -9.33
CA GLY A 110 -6.13 -16.32 -8.89
C GLY A 110 -5.91 -15.63 -7.55
N LEU A 111 -4.71 -15.68 -7.00
CA LEU A 111 -4.35 -15.04 -5.74
C LEU A 111 -3.13 -14.14 -5.93
N PHE A 112 -2.96 -13.18 -5.04
CA PHE A 112 -1.73 -12.41 -4.98
C PHE A 112 -0.61 -13.27 -4.38
N SER A 113 0.45 -13.50 -5.16
CA SER A 113 1.60 -14.30 -4.73
C SER A 113 2.76 -13.47 -4.26
N TRP A 114 2.84 -12.23 -4.72
CA TRP A 114 3.83 -11.26 -4.25
C TRP A 114 3.29 -9.85 -4.45
N ALA A 115 3.91 -8.89 -3.76
CA ALA A 115 3.63 -7.48 -3.99
C ALA A 115 4.86 -6.64 -3.69
N ARG A 116 4.94 -5.48 -4.34
CA ARG A 116 5.92 -4.43 -4.07
C ARG A 116 5.15 -3.17 -3.70
N PHE A 117 5.37 -2.69 -2.49
CA PHE A 117 4.64 -1.55 -1.92
C PHE A 117 5.45 -0.27 -2.07
N TYR A 118 4.84 0.69 -2.72
CA TYR A 118 5.27 2.09 -2.76
C TYR A 118 4.17 2.97 -2.17
N LEU A 119 3.50 2.44 -1.16
CA LEU A 119 2.40 3.08 -0.46
C LEU A 119 2.97 3.72 0.80
N GLU A 120 2.81 5.04 0.94
CA GLU A 120 3.44 5.80 2.00
C GLU A 120 2.42 6.68 2.73
N PRO A 121 2.67 7.00 4.01
CA PRO A 121 1.86 8.01 4.69
C PRO A 121 1.93 9.35 3.97
N VAL A 122 0.78 9.99 3.79
CA VAL A 122 0.70 11.32 3.19
C VAL A 122 1.14 12.35 4.22
N GLN A 123 2.09 13.18 3.85
CA GLN A 123 2.58 14.27 4.66
C GLN A 123 2.00 15.57 4.10
N ALA A 124 0.97 16.12 4.78
CA ALA A 124 0.25 17.28 4.30
C ALA A 124 1.04 18.59 4.39
N GLY A 125 2.03 18.63 5.28
CA GLY A 125 2.94 19.78 5.42
C GLY A 125 4.38 19.35 5.29
N GLY A 126 5.31 20.23 5.57
CA GLY A 126 6.73 19.93 5.57
C GLY A 126 7.49 20.65 4.47
N ALA A 127 8.58 20.06 4.01
CA ALA A 127 9.49 20.67 3.04
C ALA A 127 8.80 20.94 1.71
N ASP A 128 9.09 22.10 1.11
CA ASP A 128 8.70 22.37 -0.26
C ASP A 128 9.58 21.57 -1.25
N VAL A 129 9.32 21.69 -2.54
CA VAL A 129 10.02 20.90 -3.55
C VAL A 129 11.52 21.13 -3.54
N ASN A 130 11.98 22.37 -3.38
CA ASN A 130 13.40 22.68 -3.39
C ASN A 130 14.11 22.11 -2.15
N GLN A 131 13.50 22.27 -0.98
CA GLN A 131 14.00 21.68 0.27
C GLN A 131 14.06 20.17 0.18
N ALA A 132 13.02 19.53 -0.35
CA ALA A 132 12.95 18.09 -0.48
C ALA A 132 14.04 17.56 -1.42
N VAL A 133 14.27 18.21 -2.55
CA VAL A 133 15.32 17.82 -3.50
C VAL A 133 16.69 17.93 -2.82
N ARG A 134 16.95 19.02 -2.13
CA ARG A 134 18.24 19.21 -1.41
C ARG A 134 18.47 18.12 -0.37
N GLN A 135 17.43 17.76 0.37
CA GLN A 135 17.52 16.68 1.36
C GLN A 135 17.82 15.33 0.68
N HIS A 136 17.18 15.05 -0.45
CA HIS A 136 17.38 13.77 -1.16
C HIS A 136 18.78 13.65 -1.75
N VAL A 137 19.36 14.75 -2.23
CA VAL A 137 20.72 14.72 -2.82
C VAL A 137 21.82 15.01 -1.80
N GLY A 138 21.47 15.26 -0.54
CA GLY A 138 22.45 15.55 0.51
C GLY A 138 23.10 16.91 0.39
N ALA A 139 22.45 17.90 -0.26
CA ALA A 139 23.05 19.22 -0.51
C ALA A 139 23.01 20.16 0.71
N GLY A 140 22.37 19.74 1.80
CA GLY A 140 22.26 20.58 2.99
C GLY A 140 21.28 21.73 2.83
N PRO A 141 21.08 22.56 3.86
CA PRO A 141 20.16 23.68 3.80
C PRO A 141 20.63 24.76 2.81
N GLU A 142 19.69 25.54 2.30
CA GLU A 142 20.01 26.69 1.45
C GLU A 142 20.82 27.71 2.26
N PRO A 143 21.77 28.43 1.61
CA PRO A 143 22.45 29.53 2.26
C PRO A 143 21.46 30.59 2.71
N GLY A 144 21.62 31.07 3.94
CA GLY A 144 20.80 32.15 4.45
C GLY A 144 21.12 33.49 3.81
N PRO A 145 20.26 34.53 4.07
CA PRO A 145 20.53 35.89 3.58
C PRO A 145 21.85 36.40 4.14
N GLY A 146 22.65 37.05 3.30
CA GLY A 146 23.95 37.59 3.72
C GLY A 146 25.15 36.82 3.22
N TRP A 147 24.95 35.85 2.42
CA TRP A 147 26.02 35.09 1.74
C TRP A 147 26.55 35.85 0.54
#